data_ba9f68bdf38e59e38452dce6bc742423
#
_entry.id   ba9f68bdf38e59e38452dce6bc742423
#
_cell.length_a   1.000
_cell.length_b   1.000
_cell.length_c   1.000
_cell.angle_alpha   90.00
_cell.angle_beta   90.00
_cell.angle_gamma   90.00
#
_symmetry.space_group_name_H-M   'P 1'
#
loop_
_entity.id
_entity.type
_entity.pdbx_description
1 polymer ?
#
loop_
_entity_poly.entity_id
_entity_poly.type
_entity_poly.pdbx_seq_one_letter_code
_entity_poly.pdbx_strand_id
1 'polypeptide(L)'
;MLMRNLNPDLGLCNGTRLRVVELKPNVIHAKIMTGERRGQDVLIPRIVFISDGNDASFPYQLRRKQFPVQTAFAMTINKAQGQTVHNLGLYLASPCFSHGQLYVALSRVTAPSKIKAVIEYPELEESDGVYTANIVYRQIFDTA
;
A
#
# COMPACT_ATOMS: atom_id res chain seq x y z
N MET A 1 -4.30 0.61 8.57
CA MET A 1 -3.07 1.29 8.10
C MET A 1 -3.26 2.79 8.22
N LEU A 2 -2.24 3.51 8.71
CA LEU A 2 -2.24 4.98 8.74
C LEU A 2 -2.16 5.56 7.31
N MET A 3 -2.85 6.67 7.10
CA MET A 3 -2.89 7.40 5.82
C MET A 3 -2.06 8.70 5.84
N ARG A 4 -1.58 9.10 7.01
CA ARG A 4 -0.80 10.33 7.22
C ARG A 4 0.27 10.12 8.28
N ASN A 5 1.35 10.90 8.21
CA ASN A 5 2.32 10.99 9.30
C ASN A 5 1.68 11.73 10.47
N LEU A 6 1.58 11.08 11.62
CA LEU A 6 1.09 11.69 12.87
C LEU A 6 2.22 12.01 13.82
N ASN A 7 3.10 11.05 14.04
CA ASN A 7 4.27 11.20 14.91
C ASN A 7 5.35 10.18 14.50
N PRO A 8 6.34 10.61 13.69
CA PRO A 8 7.40 9.73 13.22
C PRO A 8 8.23 9.12 14.35
N ASP A 9 8.48 9.85 15.43
CA ASP A 9 9.28 9.39 16.57
C ASP A 9 8.63 8.21 17.30
N LEU A 10 7.30 8.15 17.26
CA LEU A 10 6.52 7.03 17.77
C LEU A 10 6.22 5.96 16.71
N GLY A 11 6.79 6.06 15.51
CA GLY A 11 6.55 5.14 14.42
C GLY A 11 5.17 5.28 13.76
N LEU A 12 4.46 6.39 14.01
CA LEU A 12 3.15 6.68 13.43
C LEU A 12 3.28 7.42 12.10
N CYS A 13 3.80 6.71 11.10
CA CYS A 13 4.00 7.20 9.74
C CYS A 13 2.91 6.70 8.79
N ASN A 14 2.78 7.37 7.65
CA ASN A 14 1.96 6.87 6.55
C ASN A 14 2.41 5.44 6.16
N GLY A 15 1.46 4.52 6.04
CA GLY A 15 1.76 3.11 5.76
C GLY A 15 1.95 2.24 7.01
N THR A 16 2.12 2.79 8.21
CA THR A 16 2.22 2.00 9.45
C THR A 16 0.97 1.16 9.63
N ARG A 17 1.18 -0.16 9.77
CA ARG A 17 0.08 -1.10 10.01
C ARG A 17 -0.24 -1.18 11.48
N LEU A 18 -1.52 -1.10 11.79
CA LEU A 18 -2.05 -1.11 13.13
C LEU A 18 -3.07 -2.24 13.29
N ARG A 19 -3.04 -2.88 14.46
CA ARG A 19 -4.15 -3.72 14.91
C ARG A 19 -5.01 -2.90 15.87
N VAL A 20 -6.28 -2.73 15.55
CA VAL A 20 -7.24 -2.06 16.42
C VAL A 20 -7.48 -2.95 17.64
N VAL A 21 -7.36 -2.38 18.82
CA VAL A 21 -7.64 -3.01 20.12
C VAL A 21 -9.00 -2.57 20.60
N GLU A 22 -9.29 -1.27 20.54
CA GLU A 22 -10.54 -0.70 21.03
C GLU A 22 -10.94 0.53 20.20
N LEU A 23 -12.22 0.67 19.94
CA LEU A 23 -12.81 1.82 19.26
C LEU A 23 -13.55 2.69 20.29
N LYS A 24 -13.11 3.94 20.42
CA LYS A 24 -13.77 4.96 21.25
C LYS A 24 -14.30 6.10 20.36
N PRO A 25 -15.23 6.93 20.85
CA PRO A 25 -15.86 7.98 20.04
C PRO A 25 -14.89 8.95 19.37
N ASN A 26 -13.79 9.29 20.04
CA ASN A 26 -12.84 10.31 19.59
C ASN A 26 -11.41 9.78 19.37
N VAL A 27 -11.16 8.51 19.69
CA VAL A 27 -9.82 7.91 19.60
C VAL A 27 -9.92 6.43 19.28
N ILE A 28 -9.00 5.94 18.42
CA ILE A 28 -8.78 4.50 18.20
C ILE A 28 -7.58 4.09 19.03
N HIS A 29 -7.76 3.14 19.96
CA HIS A 29 -6.67 2.44 20.61
C HIS A 29 -6.19 1.31 19.69
N ALA A 30 -4.92 1.32 19.35
CA ALA A 30 -4.34 0.35 18.43
C ALA A 30 -2.93 -0.06 18.87
N LYS A 31 -2.46 -1.17 18.32
CA LYS A 31 -1.11 -1.68 18.49
C LYS A 31 -0.35 -1.65 17.18
N ILE A 32 0.88 -1.14 17.18
CA ILE A 32 1.75 -1.11 16.02
C ILE A 32 2.14 -2.53 15.61
N MET A 33 2.02 -2.86 14.32
CA MET A 33 2.29 -4.20 13.80
C MET A 33 3.61 -4.30 13.02
N THR A 34 4.21 -3.18 12.62
CA THR A 34 5.39 -3.12 11.74
C THR A 34 6.42 -2.13 12.26
N GLY A 35 7.70 -2.34 11.85
CA GLY A 35 8.81 -1.45 12.23
C GLY A 35 9.35 -1.70 13.64
N GLU A 36 10.28 -0.84 14.05
CA GLU A 36 10.99 -0.94 15.34
C GLU A 36 10.06 -0.80 16.55
N ARG A 37 8.96 -0.09 16.40
CA ARG A 37 7.94 0.16 17.44
C ARG A 37 6.86 -0.92 17.49
N ARG A 38 7.07 -2.08 16.85
CA ARG A 38 6.13 -3.18 16.83
C ARG A 38 5.74 -3.61 18.25
N GLY A 39 4.44 -3.75 18.49
CA GLY A 39 3.88 -4.17 19.77
C GLY A 39 3.51 -3.02 20.71
N GLN A 40 3.93 -1.78 20.41
CA GLN A 40 3.56 -0.63 21.24
C GLN A 40 2.08 -0.27 21.05
N ASP A 41 1.47 0.11 22.15
CA ASP A 41 0.11 0.65 22.18
C ASP A 41 0.12 2.14 21.82
N VAL A 42 -0.81 2.54 20.97
CA VAL A 42 -0.91 3.92 20.47
C VAL A 42 -2.37 4.36 20.42
N LEU A 43 -2.57 5.66 20.55
CA LEU A 43 -3.87 6.30 20.45
C LEU A 43 -3.91 7.16 19.19
N ILE A 44 -4.86 6.88 18.31
CA ILE A 44 -5.03 7.58 17.03
C ILE A 44 -6.23 8.53 17.16
N PRO A 45 -6.03 9.84 17.18
CA PRO A 45 -7.11 10.82 17.23
C PRO A 45 -7.72 11.05 15.84
N ARG A 46 -8.88 11.72 15.81
CA ARG A 46 -9.41 12.30 14.59
C ARG A 46 -8.60 13.54 14.21
N ILE A 47 -8.23 13.65 12.96
CA ILE A 47 -7.57 14.84 12.39
C ILE A 47 -8.46 15.50 11.33
N VAL A 48 -8.16 16.76 11.04
CA VAL A 48 -8.86 17.51 10.00
C VAL A 48 -8.19 17.23 8.66
N PHE A 49 -8.98 16.79 7.70
CA PHE A 49 -8.63 16.72 6.28
C PHE A 49 -9.28 17.91 5.58
N ILE A 50 -8.53 18.56 4.74
CA ILE A 50 -9.00 19.66 3.90
C ILE A 50 -8.70 19.24 2.46
N SER A 51 -9.71 19.27 1.58
CA SER A 51 -9.48 19.04 0.14
C SER A 51 -8.80 20.25 -0.47
N ASP A 52 -7.87 20.00 -1.38
CA ASP A 52 -7.27 21.07 -2.17
C ASP A 52 -8.38 21.64 -3.07
N GLY A 53 -8.68 22.93 -2.93
CA GLY A 53 -9.77 23.60 -3.66
C GLY A 53 -9.62 23.64 -5.20
N ASN A 54 -8.53 23.06 -5.71
CA ASN A 54 -8.23 22.91 -7.15
C ASN A 54 -8.67 21.54 -7.71
N ASP A 55 -9.33 20.70 -6.91
CA ASP A 55 -9.87 19.45 -7.43
C ASP A 55 -11.10 19.78 -8.30
N ALA A 56 -10.97 19.56 -9.61
CA ALA A 56 -12.05 19.80 -10.59
C ALA A 56 -13.35 19.04 -10.27
N SER A 57 -13.30 18.09 -9.35
CA SER A 57 -14.45 17.30 -8.90
C SER A 57 -15.36 18.04 -7.93
N PHE A 58 -14.85 19.11 -7.26
CA PHE A 58 -15.63 19.85 -6.26
C PHE A 58 -15.41 21.35 -6.36
N PRO A 59 -16.47 22.16 -6.57
CA PRO A 59 -16.38 23.62 -6.65
C PRO A 59 -16.16 24.31 -5.30
N TYR A 60 -15.96 23.55 -4.22
CA TYR A 60 -15.80 24.05 -2.86
C TYR A 60 -14.73 23.25 -2.10
N GLN A 61 -14.11 23.89 -1.11
CA GLN A 61 -13.17 23.26 -0.21
C GLN A 61 -13.91 22.43 0.85
N LEU A 62 -13.69 21.11 0.86
CA LEU A 62 -14.26 20.21 1.85
C LEU A 62 -13.35 20.12 3.08
N ARG A 63 -13.93 20.38 4.25
CA ARG A 63 -13.25 20.19 5.55
C ARG A 63 -13.91 19.04 6.31
N ARG A 64 -13.16 17.96 6.57
CA ARG A 64 -13.68 16.78 7.24
C ARG A 64 -12.78 16.36 8.42
N LYS A 65 -13.38 16.16 9.62
CA LYS A 65 -12.68 15.62 10.78
C LYS A 65 -12.91 14.11 10.88
N GLN A 66 -11.87 13.31 10.66
CA GLN A 66 -11.98 11.85 10.63
C GLN A 66 -10.70 11.18 11.14
N PHE A 67 -10.76 9.87 11.41
CA PHE A 67 -9.59 9.08 11.72
C PHE A 67 -8.73 8.90 10.46
N PRO A 68 -7.39 9.11 10.55
CA PRO A 68 -6.48 8.98 9.41
C PRO A 68 -6.09 7.51 9.17
N VAL A 69 -7.06 6.61 9.12
CA VAL A 69 -6.83 5.18 8.96
C VAL A 69 -7.72 4.59 7.86
N GLN A 70 -7.23 3.53 7.24
CA GLN A 70 -7.98 2.70 6.29
C GLN A 70 -7.74 1.23 6.57
N THR A 71 -8.62 0.36 6.05
CA THR A 71 -8.43 -1.09 6.08
C THR A 71 -7.13 -1.47 5.37
N ALA A 72 -6.46 -2.55 5.82
CA ALA A 72 -5.14 -2.94 5.32
C ALA A 72 -5.03 -4.46 5.09
N PHE A 73 -6.14 -5.11 4.70
CA PHE A 73 -6.16 -6.52 4.32
C PHE A 73 -5.52 -6.73 2.96
N ALA A 74 -5.74 -5.79 2.04
CA ALA A 74 -5.09 -5.72 0.75
C ALA A 74 -4.78 -4.26 0.40
N MET A 75 -3.87 -4.04 -0.54
CA MET A 75 -3.53 -2.73 -1.08
C MET A 75 -3.13 -2.85 -2.53
N THR A 76 -3.26 -1.76 -3.28
CA THR A 76 -2.76 -1.71 -4.66
C THR A 76 -1.23 -1.73 -4.67
N ILE A 77 -0.66 -2.20 -5.79
CA ILE A 77 0.79 -2.24 -5.99
C ILE A 77 1.40 -0.85 -5.78
N ASN A 78 0.78 0.20 -6.33
CA ASN A 78 1.28 1.57 -6.20
C ASN A 78 1.35 2.05 -4.74
N LYS A 79 0.38 1.67 -3.89
CA LYS A 79 0.41 2.01 -2.46
C LYS A 79 1.43 1.21 -1.67
N ALA A 80 1.90 0.08 -2.19
CA ALA A 80 2.95 -0.73 -1.59
C ALA A 80 4.36 -0.19 -1.88
N GLN A 81 4.50 0.79 -2.76
CA GLN A 81 5.79 1.41 -3.08
C GLN A 81 6.46 1.95 -1.82
N GLY A 82 7.76 1.69 -1.66
CA GLY A 82 8.54 2.11 -0.48
C GLY A 82 8.31 1.26 0.78
N GLN A 83 7.36 0.32 0.79
CA GLN A 83 7.13 -0.56 1.93
C GLN A 83 7.86 -1.90 1.75
N THR A 84 8.34 -2.49 2.84
CA THR A 84 8.87 -3.85 2.86
C THR A 84 7.92 -4.76 3.63
N VAL A 85 7.64 -5.95 3.09
CA VAL A 85 6.78 -6.94 3.73
C VAL A 85 7.51 -8.27 3.88
N HIS A 86 7.19 -9.03 4.92
CA HIS A 86 7.83 -10.33 5.14
C HIS A 86 7.31 -11.39 4.17
N ASN A 87 6.03 -11.40 3.88
CA ASN A 87 5.41 -12.31 2.93
C ASN A 87 4.48 -11.50 2.03
N LEU A 88 4.51 -11.78 0.74
CA LEU A 88 3.71 -11.14 -0.28
C LEU A 88 2.77 -12.15 -0.93
N GLY A 89 1.46 -11.87 -0.86
CA GLY A 89 0.47 -12.45 -1.75
C GLY A 89 0.19 -11.45 -2.89
N LEU A 90 0.57 -11.77 -4.10
CA LEU A 90 0.30 -10.98 -5.29
C LEU A 90 -0.91 -11.57 -6.02
N TYR A 91 -1.95 -10.77 -6.17
CA TYR A 91 -3.13 -11.15 -6.94
C TYR A 91 -3.24 -10.27 -8.17
N LEU A 92 -3.25 -10.89 -9.34
CA LEU A 92 -3.37 -10.24 -10.63
C LEU A 92 -4.62 -10.79 -11.35
N ALA A 93 -5.71 -10.02 -11.31
CA ALA A 93 -6.93 -10.31 -12.08
C ALA A 93 -6.79 -9.89 -13.56
N SER A 94 -5.84 -9.01 -13.86
CA SER A 94 -5.46 -8.55 -15.20
C SER A 94 -3.96 -8.23 -15.23
N PRO A 95 -3.32 -8.21 -16.41
CA PRO A 95 -1.91 -7.84 -16.52
C PRO A 95 -1.61 -6.47 -15.92
N CYS A 96 -0.39 -6.30 -15.42
CA CYS A 96 0.10 -4.98 -15.07
C CYS A 96 0.05 -4.08 -16.30
N PHE A 97 -0.44 -2.85 -16.13
CA PHE A 97 -0.67 -1.91 -17.24
C PHE A 97 0.32 -0.74 -17.26
N SER A 98 1.23 -0.67 -16.32
CA SER A 98 2.17 0.43 -16.19
C SER A 98 3.62 -0.04 -16.10
N HIS A 99 4.54 0.77 -16.64
CA HIS A 99 5.98 0.53 -16.56
C HIS A 99 6.43 0.34 -15.10
N GLY A 100 7.22 -0.71 -14.86
CA GLY A 100 7.79 -1.02 -13.56
C GLY A 100 6.79 -1.46 -12.48
N GLN A 101 5.50 -1.55 -12.78
CA GLN A 101 4.49 -1.91 -11.77
C GLN A 101 4.72 -3.31 -11.20
N LEU A 102 5.03 -4.29 -12.04
CA LEU A 102 5.36 -5.65 -11.59
C LEU A 102 6.64 -5.67 -10.75
N TYR A 103 7.67 -4.90 -11.16
CA TYR A 103 8.89 -4.75 -10.38
C TYR A 103 8.61 -4.16 -8.99
N VAL A 104 7.77 -3.13 -8.90
CA VAL A 104 7.36 -2.56 -7.60
C VAL A 104 6.74 -3.64 -6.71
N ALA A 105 5.86 -4.49 -7.24
CA ALA A 105 5.25 -5.57 -6.47
C ALA A 105 6.30 -6.58 -5.98
N LEU A 106 7.11 -7.11 -6.87
CA LEU A 106 8.07 -8.17 -6.56
C LEU A 106 9.21 -7.71 -5.64
N SER A 107 9.62 -6.44 -5.75
CA SER A 107 10.67 -5.85 -4.89
C SER A 107 10.21 -5.53 -3.46
N ARG A 108 8.96 -5.82 -3.09
CA ARG A 108 8.47 -5.58 -1.71
C ARG A 108 8.98 -6.60 -0.69
N VAL A 109 9.52 -7.72 -1.14
CA VAL A 109 10.08 -8.77 -0.29
C VAL A 109 11.58 -8.92 -0.52
N THR A 110 12.25 -9.49 0.47
CA THR A 110 13.71 -9.69 0.43
C THR A 110 14.13 -11.04 -0.17
N ALA A 111 13.19 -11.95 -0.40
CA ALA A 111 13.48 -13.27 -0.96
C ALA A 111 12.32 -13.78 -1.83
N PRO A 112 12.59 -14.40 -2.99
CA PRO A 112 11.57 -14.97 -3.87
C PRO A 112 10.66 -16.01 -3.20
N SER A 113 11.20 -16.81 -2.28
CA SER A 113 10.45 -17.83 -1.53
C SER A 113 9.31 -17.28 -0.68
N LYS A 114 9.28 -15.96 -0.44
CA LYS A 114 8.27 -15.27 0.34
C LYS A 114 7.14 -14.68 -0.52
N ILE A 115 7.17 -14.95 -1.83
CA ILE A 115 6.13 -14.50 -2.78
C ILE A 115 5.23 -15.68 -3.11
N LYS A 116 3.92 -15.44 -3.07
CA LYS A 116 2.92 -16.29 -3.69
C LYS A 116 2.12 -15.42 -4.64
N ALA A 117 2.00 -15.85 -5.90
CA ALA A 117 1.22 -15.13 -6.91
C ALA A 117 0.02 -15.97 -7.36
N VAL A 118 -1.10 -15.32 -7.55
CA VAL A 118 -2.29 -15.84 -8.21
C VAL A 118 -2.55 -14.97 -9.42
N ILE A 119 -2.58 -15.57 -10.60
CA ILE A 119 -2.80 -14.91 -11.89
C ILE A 119 -4.06 -15.55 -12.50
N GLU A 120 -5.09 -14.72 -12.76
CA GLU A 120 -6.40 -15.21 -13.24
C GLU A 120 -6.53 -15.20 -14.78
N TYR A 121 -5.51 -14.71 -15.48
CA TYR A 121 -5.50 -14.65 -16.96
C TYR A 121 -4.27 -15.38 -17.51
N PRO A 122 -4.23 -16.68 -17.53
CA PRO A 122 -3.14 -17.43 -18.09
C PRO A 122 -3.17 -17.35 -19.63
N GLU A 123 -2.83 -16.17 -20.18
CA GLU A 123 -2.75 -15.99 -21.65
C GLU A 123 -1.57 -16.75 -22.27
N LEU A 124 -0.64 -17.21 -21.45
CA LEU A 124 0.56 -17.92 -21.83
C LEU A 124 0.76 -19.10 -20.87
N GLU A 125 -0.06 -20.14 -20.99
CA GLU A 125 0.26 -21.44 -20.40
C GLU A 125 1.28 -22.14 -21.29
N GLU A 126 2.55 -22.00 -20.97
CA GLU A 126 3.58 -22.91 -21.44
C GLU A 126 3.73 -24.07 -20.46
N SER A 127 4.24 -25.21 -20.93
CA SER A 127 4.29 -26.48 -20.17
C SER A 127 5.11 -26.44 -18.89
N ASP A 128 5.82 -25.34 -18.59
CA ASP A 128 6.77 -25.20 -17.49
C ASP A 128 6.43 -24.09 -16.46
N GLY A 129 5.30 -23.37 -16.62
CA GLY A 129 4.94 -22.34 -15.65
C GLY A 129 3.79 -21.43 -16.01
N VAL A 130 3.54 -20.45 -15.16
CA VAL A 130 2.54 -19.39 -15.33
C VAL A 130 3.28 -18.09 -15.63
N TYR A 131 2.93 -17.46 -16.74
CA TYR A 131 3.58 -16.25 -17.22
C TYR A 131 2.66 -15.03 -17.09
N THR A 132 3.26 -13.86 -16.92
CA THR A 132 2.56 -12.57 -16.94
C THR A 132 3.38 -11.54 -17.68
N ALA A 133 2.71 -10.60 -18.33
CA ALA A 133 3.37 -9.51 -19.03
C ALA A 133 4.05 -8.54 -18.05
N ASN A 134 5.28 -8.16 -18.37
CA ASN A 134 5.99 -7.08 -17.72
C ASN A 134 6.14 -5.90 -18.69
N ILE A 135 5.55 -4.75 -18.37
CA ILE A 135 5.61 -3.57 -19.21
C ILE A 135 6.87 -2.78 -18.88
N VAL A 136 7.72 -2.64 -19.91
CA VAL A 136 8.96 -1.86 -19.85
C VAL A 136 8.97 -0.87 -21.02
N TYR A 137 9.17 0.41 -20.73
CA TYR A 137 9.34 1.43 -21.77
C TYR A 137 10.72 1.30 -22.41
N ARG A 138 10.78 0.71 -23.60
CA ARG A 138 12.03 0.46 -24.32
C ARG A 138 12.73 1.74 -24.78
N GLN A 139 11.99 2.81 -24.99
CA GLN A 139 12.51 4.13 -25.37
C GLN A 139 13.64 4.65 -24.46
N ILE A 140 13.74 4.18 -23.23
CA ILE A 140 14.83 4.54 -22.31
C ILE A 140 16.16 3.91 -22.75
N PHE A 141 16.11 2.81 -23.52
CA PHE A 141 17.29 2.08 -24.00
C PHE A 141 17.68 2.47 -25.43
N ASP A 142 16.80 3.15 -26.18
CA ASP A 142 17.01 3.51 -27.57
C ASP A 142 17.75 4.85 -27.73
N THR A 143 18.11 5.52 -26.61
CA THR A 143 18.81 6.84 -26.58
C THR A 143 20.29 6.72 -26.23
N ALA A 144 20.92 5.57 -26.45
CA ALA A 144 22.37 5.39 -26.29
C ALA A 144 23.09 5.27 -27.61
#